data_66888e62f415ee819574ce94de8e33de
#
_entry.id   66888e62f415ee819574ce94de8e33de
#
_cell.length_a   1.000
_cell.length_b   1.000
_cell.length_c   1.000
_cell.angle_alpha   90.00
_cell.angle_beta   90.00
_cell.angle_gamma   90.00
#
_symmetry.space_group_name_H-M   'P 1'
#
loop_
_entity.id
_entity.type
_entity.pdbx_description
1 polymer ?
#
loop_
_entity_poly.entity_id
_entity_poly.type
_entity_poly.pdbx_seq_one_letter_code
_entity_poly.pdbx_strand_id
1 'polypeptide(L)'
;VNRALFLDRDGTLIIDKVYLADPSGVELIAGAAEGLRRARALGFRLFLFTNQSGIGRGYHTIEATHRVNERMEELLGLPRPVFDEICIAPEAPGEPSRYRKPSPRFILEKIAEHGLDPKECWMVGDSHADIGAALAAGIHAAAVRTGKVAPSSIPEVKDGRVPVFADFGAFAAALV
;
A
#
# COMPACT_ATOMS: atom_id res chain seq x y z
N VAL A 1 -7.14 20.33 -0.15
CA VAL A 1 -7.51 19.29 0.83
C VAL A 1 -6.28 18.45 1.12
N ASN A 2 -5.87 18.36 2.39
CA ASN A 2 -4.61 17.71 2.80
C ASN A 2 -4.88 16.24 3.16
N ARG A 3 -5.28 15.45 2.15
CA ARG A 3 -5.64 14.04 2.30
C ARG A 3 -4.71 13.11 1.51
N ALA A 4 -4.51 11.90 2.00
CA ALA A 4 -3.64 10.94 1.33
C ALA A 4 -4.10 9.49 1.48
N LEU A 5 -3.75 8.68 0.47
CA LEU A 5 -3.79 7.23 0.54
C LEU A 5 -2.36 6.69 0.57
N PHE A 6 -2.06 5.90 1.57
CA PHE A 6 -0.90 5.04 1.64
C PHE A 6 -1.34 3.65 1.22
N LEU A 7 -0.67 3.07 0.24
CA LEU A 7 -1.14 1.87 -0.43
C LEU A 7 -0.07 0.79 -0.40
N ASP A 8 -0.42 -0.38 0.08
CA ASP A 8 0.41 -1.55 -0.15
C ASP A 8 0.36 -1.95 -1.63
N ARG A 9 1.35 -2.71 -2.09
CA ARG A 9 1.48 -3.15 -3.48
C ARG A 9 0.90 -4.55 -3.68
N ASP A 10 1.60 -5.56 -3.13
CA ASP A 10 1.28 -6.97 -3.34
C ASP A 10 0.02 -7.38 -2.56
N GLY A 11 -0.98 -7.90 -3.24
CA GLY A 11 -2.26 -8.24 -2.65
C GLY A 11 -3.24 -7.05 -2.50
N THR A 12 -2.85 -5.85 -2.93
CA THR A 12 -3.68 -4.64 -2.85
C THR A 12 -3.89 -3.99 -4.21
N LEU A 13 -2.82 -3.68 -4.94
CA LEU A 13 -2.86 -3.12 -6.29
C LEU A 13 -2.53 -4.16 -7.36
N ILE A 14 -1.62 -5.09 -7.06
CA ILE A 14 -1.25 -6.21 -7.92
C ILE A 14 -1.42 -7.52 -7.17
N ILE A 15 -1.60 -8.59 -7.95
CA ILE A 15 -1.69 -9.95 -7.39
C ILE A 15 -0.37 -10.31 -6.71
N ASP A 16 -0.46 -10.80 -5.46
CA ASP A 16 0.70 -11.25 -4.71
C ASP A 16 1.20 -12.61 -5.24
N LYS A 17 2.36 -12.59 -5.88
CA LYS A 17 3.04 -13.76 -6.44
C LYS A 17 4.24 -14.21 -5.63
N VAL A 18 4.35 -13.78 -4.40
CA VAL A 18 5.47 -14.05 -3.47
C VAL A 18 6.83 -13.68 -4.08
N TYR A 19 7.47 -12.66 -3.53
CA TYR A 19 8.79 -12.17 -3.98
C TYR A 19 8.86 -11.88 -5.50
N LEU A 20 7.82 -11.26 -6.06
CA LEU A 20 7.77 -10.91 -7.48
C LEU A 20 8.96 -10.02 -7.86
N ALA A 21 9.78 -10.50 -8.79
CA ALA A 21 10.98 -9.84 -9.29
C ALA A 21 10.96 -9.61 -10.80
N ASP A 22 10.18 -10.39 -11.53
CA ASP A 22 10.03 -10.29 -12.99
C ASP A 22 8.87 -9.35 -13.34
N PRO A 23 9.13 -8.24 -14.06
CA PRO A 23 8.07 -7.32 -14.51
C PRO A 23 6.97 -7.99 -15.32
N SER A 24 7.29 -9.04 -16.08
CA SER A 24 6.29 -9.79 -16.87
C SER A 24 5.25 -10.49 -16.00
N GLY A 25 5.55 -10.71 -14.72
CA GLY A 25 4.64 -11.31 -13.74
C GLY A 25 3.65 -10.36 -13.12
N VAL A 26 3.72 -9.05 -13.42
CA VAL A 26 2.80 -8.06 -12.85
C VAL A 26 1.40 -8.24 -13.42
N GLU A 27 0.44 -8.45 -12.54
CA GLU A 27 -0.98 -8.50 -12.85
C GLU A 27 -1.73 -7.56 -11.92
N LEU A 28 -2.46 -6.59 -12.48
CA LEU A 28 -3.28 -5.68 -11.69
C LEU A 28 -4.46 -6.42 -11.06
N ILE A 29 -4.79 -6.05 -9.83
CA ILE A 29 -6.06 -6.41 -9.23
C ILE A 29 -7.17 -5.59 -9.91
N ALA A 30 -8.28 -6.25 -10.24
CA ALA A 30 -9.42 -5.60 -10.88
C ALA A 30 -9.88 -4.36 -10.07
N GLY A 31 -10.12 -3.26 -10.76
CA GLY A 31 -10.53 -2.00 -10.13
C GLY A 31 -9.39 -1.12 -9.59
N ALA A 32 -8.13 -1.60 -9.61
CA ALA A 32 -7.00 -0.82 -9.08
C ALA A 32 -6.80 0.50 -9.82
N ALA A 33 -6.76 0.49 -11.15
CA ALA A 33 -6.57 1.70 -11.96
C ALA A 33 -7.73 2.70 -11.78
N GLU A 34 -8.96 2.21 -11.79
CA GLU A 34 -10.15 3.06 -11.60
C GLU A 34 -10.20 3.65 -10.19
N GLY A 35 -9.86 2.85 -9.19
CA GLY A 35 -9.79 3.30 -7.80
C GLY A 35 -8.76 4.42 -7.60
N LEU A 36 -7.56 4.28 -8.17
CA LEU A 36 -6.52 5.32 -8.13
C LEU A 36 -6.95 6.60 -8.87
N ARG A 37 -7.60 6.46 -10.02
CA ARG A 37 -8.15 7.60 -10.78
C ARG A 37 -9.17 8.37 -9.95
N ARG A 38 -10.10 7.64 -9.31
CA ARG A 38 -11.10 8.24 -8.42
C ARG A 38 -10.46 8.94 -7.22
N ALA A 39 -9.53 8.30 -6.54
CA ALA A 39 -8.83 8.89 -5.40
C ALA A 39 -8.14 10.22 -5.78
N ARG A 40 -7.45 10.25 -6.92
CA ARG A 40 -6.85 11.49 -7.44
C ARG A 40 -7.89 12.56 -7.76
N ALA A 41 -9.01 12.18 -8.39
CA ALA A 41 -10.09 13.12 -8.70
C ALA A 41 -10.71 13.73 -7.43
N LEU A 42 -10.70 13.01 -6.31
CA LEU A 42 -11.12 13.48 -5.00
C LEU A 42 -10.03 14.28 -4.26
N GLY A 43 -8.85 14.48 -4.87
CA GLY A 43 -7.77 15.28 -4.30
C GLY A 43 -6.85 14.55 -3.34
N PHE A 44 -6.89 13.22 -3.30
CA PHE A 44 -5.93 12.44 -2.50
C PHE A 44 -4.54 12.45 -3.12
N ARG A 45 -3.52 12.67 -2.30
CA ARG A 45 -2.14 12.28 -2.63
C ARG A 45 -2.01 10.77 -2.56
N LEU A 46 -1.16 10.19 -3.40
CA LEU A 46 -0.99 8.74 -3.47
C LEU A 46 0.45 8.37 -3.13
N PHE A 47 0.62 7.56 -2.10
CA PHE A 47 1.92 7.03 -1.68
C PHE A 47 1.90 5.50 -1.77
N LEU A 48 2.89 4.91 -2.45
CA LEU A 48 3.11 3.47 -2.41
C LEU A 48 4.01 3.14 -1.22
N PHE A 49 3.58 2.21 -0.37
CA PHE A 49 4.33 1.81 0.83
C PHE A 49 4.39 0.29 0.94
N THR A 50 5.50 -0.29 0.49
CA THR A 50 5.63 -1.73 0.30
C THR A 50 6.82 -2.33 1.05
N ASN A 51 6.57 -3.41 1.80
CA ASN A 51 7.61 -4.26 2.36
C ASN A 51 8.08 -5.23 1.27
N GLN A 52 9.40 -5.25 0.99
CA GLN A 52 10.03 -6.10 -0.02
C GLN A 52 11.17 -6.91 0.62
N SER A 53 10.81 -7.77 1.56
CA SER A 53 11.78 -8.55 2.33
C SER A 53 12.60 -9.55 1.51
N GLY A 54 12.17 -9.87 0.30
CA GLY A 54 12.94 -10.69 -0.64
C GLY A 54 14.30 -10.07 -0.97
N ILE A 55 14.42 -8.74 -0.91
CA ILE A 55 15.70 -8.05 -1.12
C ILE A 55 16.66 -8.39 0.02
N GLY A 56 16.27 -8.19 1.27
CA GLY A 56 17.11 -8.53 2.43
C GLY A 56 17.38 -10.02 2.56
N ARG A 57 16.50 -10.88 2.05
CA ARG A 57 16.71 -12.33 1.97
C ARG A 57 17.62 -12.77 0.82
N GLY A 58 18.01 -11.86 -0.07
CA GLY A 58 18.82 -12.17 -1.24
C GLY A 58 18.08 -12.87 -2.39
N TYR A 59 16.75 -12.82 -2.41
CA TYR A 59 15.94 -13.47 -3.46
C TYR A 59 15.84 -12.62 -4.73
N HIS A 60 15.88 -11.30 -4.60
CA HIS A 60 15.90 -10.36 -5.71
C HIS A 60 16.54 -9.03 -5.29
N THR A 61 16.76 -8.14 -6.25
CA THR A 61 17.43 -6.84 -6.03
C THR A 61 16.43 -5.69 -5.92
N ILE A 62 16.90 -4.55 -5.42
CA ILE A 62 16.10 -3.31 -5.40
C ILE A 62 15.77 -2.84 -6.82
N GLU A 63 16.69 -3.02 -7.77
CA GLU A 63 16.49 -2.69 -9.19
C GLU A 63 15.38 -3.53 -9.81
N ALA A 64 15.28 -4.81 -9.45
CA ALA A 64 14.17 -5.66 -9.86
C ALA A 64 12.83 -5.14 -9.33
N THR A 65 12.79 -4.70 -8.08
CA THR A 65 11.61 -4.09 -7.48
C THR A 65 11.21 -2.79 -8.19
N HIS A 66 12.17 -1.95 -8.56
CA HIS A 66 11.88 -0.75 -9.36
C HIS A 66 11.26 -1.09 -10.70
N ARG A 67 11.80 -2.09 -11.42
CA ARG A 67 11.23 -2.53 -12.71
C ARG A 67 9.80 -3.07 -12.57
N VAL A 68 9.52 -3.80 -11.49
CA VAL A 68 8.15 -4.26 -11.18
C VAL A 68 7.22 -3.07 -10.94
N ASN A 69 7.66 -2.06 -10.19
CA ASN A 69 6.87 -0.85 -9.93
C ASN A 69 6.63 -0.05 -11.22
N GLU A 70 7.63 0.11 -12.07
CA GLU A 70 7.47 0.75 -13.39
C GLU A 70 6.45 0.02 -14.25
N ARG A 71 6.52 -1.31 -14.30
CA ARG A 71 5.56 -2.13 -15.05
C ARG A 71 4.14 -1.99 -14.49
N MET A 72 3.98 -1.93 -13.19
CA MET A 72 2.69 -1.67 -12.56
C MET A 72 2.14 -0.30 -13.00
N GLU A 73 2.95 0.77 -12.96
CA GLU A 73 2.52 2.10 -13.40
C GLU A 73 2.13 2.13 -14.89
N GLU A 74 2.86 1.40 -15.75
CA GLU A 74 2.50 1.25 -17.16
C GLU A 74 1.12 0.62 -17.32
N LEU A 75 0.87 -0.48 -16.64
CA LEU A 75 -0.39 -1.22 -16.71
C LEU A 75 -1.56 -0.42 -16.11
N LEU A 76 -1.33 0.39 -15.10
CA LEU A 76 -2.33 1.30 -14.53
C LEU A 76 -2.83 2.34 -15.55
N GLY A 77 -2.00 2.73 -16.52
CA GLY A 77 -2.39 3.65 -17.60
C GLY A 77 -2.82 5.03 -17.13
N LEU A 78 -2.31 5.47 -15.97
CA LEU A 78 -2.56 6.80 -15.41
C LEU A 78 -1.42 7.76 -15.74
N PRO A 79 -1.66 9.09 -15.68
CA PRO A 79 -0.57 10.06 -15.81
C PRO A 79 0.54 9.78 -14.80
N ARG A 80 1.77 9.72 -15.28
CA ARG A 80 2.95 9.42 -14.44
C ARG A 80 3.62 10.71 -13.94
N PRO A 81 4.21 10.70 -12.73
CA PRO A 81 4.24 9.58 -11.78
C PRO A 81 2.85 9.30 -11.19
N VAL A 82 2.51 8.01 -11.03
CA VAL A 82 1.23 7.60 -10.43
C VAL A 82 1.23 7.86 -8.94
N PHE A 83 2.37 7.68 -8.28
CA PHE A 83 2.53 7.93 -6.85
C PHE A 83 3.38 9.18 -6.62
N ASP A 84 2.98 9.98 -5.63
CA ASP A 84 3.77 11.14 -5.20
C ASP A 84 5.14 10.70 -4.69
N GLU A 85 5.18 9.56 -3.98
CA GLU A 85 6.40 8.89 -3.56
C GLU A 85 6.20 7.38 -3.39
N ILE A 86 7.27 6.62 -3.56
CA ILE A 86 7.30 5.16 -3.37
C ILE A 86 8.30 4.85 -2.26
N CYS A 87 7.83 4.23 -1.18
CA CYS A 87 8.66 3.70 -0.11
C CYS A 87 8.79 2.18 -0.24
N ILE A 88 10.01 1.72 -0.42
CA ILE A 88 10.37 0.29 -0.44
C ILE A 88 11.16 0.01 0.83
N ALA A 89 10.65 -0.89 1.68
CA ALA A 89 11.39 -1.40 2.84
C ALA A 89 12.01 -2.76 2.48
N PRO A 90 13.35 -2.80 2.26
CA PRO A 90 14.01 -3.99 1.70
C PRO A 90 14.39 -5.03 2.75
N GLU A 91 14.35 -4.68 4.04
CA GLU A 91 14.89 -5.50 5.11
C GLU A 91 14.07 -6.76 5.35
N ALA A 92 14.76 -7.85 5.66
CA ALA A 92 14.11 -9.09 6.13
C ALA A 92 13.54 -8.91 7.54
N PRO A 93 12.54 -9.73 7.94
CA PRO A 93 12.04 -9.72 9.31
C PRO A 93 13.17 -9.90 10.33
N GLY A 94 13.21 -9.04 11.36
CA GLY A 94 14.23 -9.08 12.41
C GLY A 94 15.48 -8.27 12.10
N GLU A 95 15.67 -7.79 10.89
CA GLU A 95 16.74 -6.85 10.57
C GLU A 95 16.40 -5.42 11.04
N PRO A 96 17.40 -4.61 11.44
CA PRO A 96 17.17 -3.19 11.70
C PRO A 96 16.56 -2.51 10.48
N SER A 97 15.42 -1.85 10.65
CA SER A 97 14.71 -1.20 9.56
C SER A 97 14.20 0.17 9.97
N ARG A 98 14.26 1.11 9.00
CA ARG A 98 13.68 2.44 9.17
C ARG A 98 12.19 2.46 8.89
N TYR A 99 11.76 1.81 7.81
CA TYR A 99 10.42 1.98 7.23
C TYR A 99 9.59 0.71 7.18
N ARG A 100 10.17 -0.46 7.46
CA ARG A 100 9.42 -1.72 7.37
C ARG A 100 8.16 -1.66 8.22
N LYS A 101 6.99 -1.82 7.58
CA LYS A 101 5.70 -1.96 8.27
C LYS A 101 5.74 -3.16 9.24
N PRO A 102 5.23 -3.03 10.46
CA PRO A 102 4.27 -2.03 10.94
C PRO A 102 4.85 -0.70 11.46
N SER A 103 6.13 -0.34 11.14
CA SER A 103 6.65 0.98 11.47
C SER A 103 5.77 2.08 10.85
N PRO A 104 5.30 3.06 11.62
CA PRO A 104 4.52 4.18 11.11
C PRO A 104 5.36 5.28 10.49
N ARG A 105 6.69 5.14 10.51
CA ARG A 105 7.61 6.26 10.27
C ARG A 105 7.42 6.93 8.91
N PHE A 106 7.28 6.17 7.84
CA PHE A 106 7.06 6.75 6.51
C PHE A 106 5.77 7.58 6.48
N ILE A 107 4.69 7.06 7.04
CA ILE A 107 3.40 7.77 7.11
C ILE A 107 3.55 9.08 7.88
N LEU A 108 4.17 9.04 9.06
CA LEU A 108 4.36 10.24 9.90
C LEU A 108 5.26 11.28 9.22
N GLU A 109 6.31 10.86 8.54
CA GLU A 109 7.19 11.76 7.78
C GLU A 109 6.41 12.45 6.65
N LYS A 110 5.55 11.73 5.89
CA LYS A 110 4.76 12.32 4.81
C LYS A 110 3.65 13.23 5.33
N ILE A 111 3.03 12.90 6.46
CA ILE A 111 2.08 13.79 7.13
C ILE A 111 2.73 15.14 7.46
N ALA A 112 3.91 15.11 8.07
CA ALA A 112 4.64 16.33 8.43
C ALA A 112 5.13 17.11 7.20
N GLU A 113 5.69 16.42 6.21
CA GLU A 113 6.27 17.03 5.00
C GLU A 113 5.23 17.73 4.14
N HIS A 114 4.06 17.13 3.99
CA HIS A 114 2.99 17.64 3.13
C HIS A 114 1.86 18.34 3.89
N GLY A 115 1.96 18.48 5.22
CA GLY A 115 0.92 19.09 6.05
C GLY A 115 -0.42 18.37 5.94
N LEU A 116 -0.40 17.02 5.90
CA LEU A 116 -1.61 16.22 5.75
C LEU A 116 -2.42 16.20 7.05
N ASP A 117 -3.75 16.09 6.93
CA ASP A 117 -4.63 15.84 8.07
C ASP A 117 -4.71 14.31 8.31
N PRO A 118 -4.24 13.81 9.46
CA PRO A 118 -4.32 12.38 9.76
C PRO A 118 -5.75 11.81 9.69
N LYS A 119 -6.76 12.64 9.98
CA LYS A 119 -8.18 12.25 9.91
C LYS A 119 -8.70 12.07 8.48
N GLU A 120 -7.99 12.60 7.50
CA GLU A 120 -8.30 12.48 6.07
C GLU A 120 -7.36 11.51 5.35
N CYS A 121 -6.50 10.81 6.10
CA CYS A 121 -5.52 9.85 5.55
C CYS A 121 -5.91 8.41 5.84
N TRP A 122 -5.61 7.54 4.86
CA TRP A 122 -5.85 6.11 4.96
C TRP A 122 -4.61 5.31 4.57
N MET A 123 -4.40 4.18 5.26
CA MET A 123 -3.57 3.08 4.76
C MET A 123 -4.48 1.95 4.33
N VAL A 124 -4.30 1.47 3.09
CA VAL A 124 -5.04 0.34 2.53
C VAL A 124 -4.07 -0.79 2.25
N GLY A 125 -4.35 -1.96 2.78
CA GLY A 125 -3.51 -3.14 2.60
C GLY A 125 -4.20 -4.44 2.96
N ASP A 126 -3.47 -5.55 2.81
CA ASP A 126 -4.00 -6.91 3.01
C ASP A 126 -3.43 -7.60 4.26
N SER A 127 -2.53 -6.95 5.01
CA SER A 127 -1.75 -7.60 6.08
C SER A 127 -1.84 -6.91 7.43
N HIS A 128 -1.47 -7.64 8.47
CA HIS A 128 -1.29 -7.10 9.83
C HIS A 128 -0.33 -5.91 9.88
N ALA A 129 0.72 -5.94 9.04
CA ALA A 129 1.73 -4.89 8.98
C ALA A 129 1.15 -3.57 8.47
N ASP A 130 0.26 -3.61 7.47
CA ASP A 130 -0.41 -2.44 6.92
C ASP A 130 -1.31 -1.78 7.95
N ILE A 131 -2.16 -2.58 8.57
CA ILE A 131 -3.10 -2.12 9.59
C ILE A 131 -2.34 -1.57 10.81
N GLY A 132 -1.31 -2.28 11.26
CA GLY A 132 -0.48 -1.85 12.37
C GLY A 132 0.21 -0.50 12.13
N ALA A 133 0.76 -0.30 10.93
CA ALA A 133 1.40 0.96 10.55
C ALA A 133 0.40 2.13 10.55
N ALA A 134 -0.81 1.92 10.02
CA ALA A 134 -1.86 2.93 10.00
C ALA A 134 -2.27 3.36 11.41
N LEU A 135 -2.59 2.40 12.27
CA LEU A 135 -3.05 2.68 13.62
C LEU A 135 -1.96 3.33 14.48
N ALA A 136 -0.70 2.88 14.33
CA ALA A 136 0.45 3.49 15.00
C ALA A 136 0.72 4.92 14.53
N ALA A 137 0.40 5.24 13.28
CA ALA A 137 0.49 6.61 12.74
C ALA A 137 -0.71 7.50 13.08
N GLY A 138 -1.78 6.94 13.66
CA GLY A 138 -2.99 7.69 14.00
C GLY A 138 -3.86 8.05 12.79
N ILE A 139 -3.76 7.29 11.68
CA ILE A 139 -4.60 7.43 10.50
C ILE A 139 -5.61 6.30 10.39
N HIS A 140 -6.54 6.41 9.45
CA HIS A 140 -7.48 5.34 9.16
C HIS A 140 -6.81 4.15 8.48
N ALA A 141 -7.32 2.95 8.76
CA ALA A 141 -6.90 1.72 8.10
C ALA A 141 -8.08 1.07 7.38
N ALA A 142 -7.84 0.44 6.25
CA ALA A 142 -8.78 -0.42 5.56
C ALA A 142 -8.09 -1.70 5.09
N ALA A 143 -8.72 -2.84 5.32
CA ALA A 143 -8.24 -4.14 4.86
C ALA A 143 -8.94 -4.53 3.56
N VAL A 144 -8.21 -5.21 2.66
CA VAL A 144 -8.75 -5.78 1.42
C VAL A 144 -8.63 -7.30 1.42
N ARG A 145 -9.54 -7.97 0.69
CA ARG A 145 -9.61 -9.45 0.63
C ARG A 145 -8.73 -10.05 -0.49
N THR A 146 -8.01 -9.23 -1.22
CA THR A 146 -7.26 -9.64 -2.42
C THR A 146 -5.85 -10.14 -2.13
N GLY A 147 -5.42 -10.12 -0.87
CA GLY A 147 -4.14 -10.68 -0.45
C GLY A 147 -4.22 -12.12 0.04
N LYS A 148 -3.09 -12.60 0.56
CA LYS A 148 -2.95 -13.96 1.10
C LYS A 148 -3.38 -14.10 2.55
N VAL A 149 -3.42 -13.00 3.28
CA VAL A 149 -3.87 -12.98 4.67
C VAL A 149 -5.40 -12.87 4.71
N ALA A 150 -6.05 -13.78 5.44
CA ALA A 150 -7.48 -13.65 5.69
C ALA A 150 -7.74 -12.44 6.61
N PRO A 151 -8.53 -11.44 6.20
CA PRO A 151 -8.76 -10.25 7.03
C PRO A 151 -9.31 -10.59 8.43
N SER A 152 -10.08 -11.67 8.54
CA SER A 152 -10.60 -12.16 9.83
C SER A 152 -9.51 -12.62 10.81
N SER A 153 -8.27 -12.83 10.36
CA SER A 153 -7.13 -13.13 11.22
C SER A 153 -6.53 -11.87 11.86
N ILE A 154 -6.88 -10.69 11.37
CA ILE A 154 -6.39 -9.40 11.88
C ILE A 154 -7.29 -8.99 13.05
N PRO A 155 -6.76 -8.85 14.30
CA PRO A 155 -7.57 -8.57 15.48
C PRO A 155 -8.46 -7.33 15.33
N GLU A 156 -7.92 -6.25 14.78
CA GLU A 156 -8.62 -4.97 14.60
C GLU A 156 -9.72 -5.01 13.54
N VAL A 157 -9.63 -5.96 12.62
CA VAL A 157 -10.71 -6.28 11.67
C VAL A 157 -11.76 -7.12 12.36
N LYS A 158 -11.33 -8.14 13.11
CA LYS A 158 -12.24 -9.05 13.82
C LYS A 158 -13.11 -8.32 14.86
N ASP A 159 -12.57 -7.31 15.54
CA ASP A 159 -13.31 -6.52 16.52
C ASP A 159 -14.11 -5.34 15.92
N GLY A 160 -14.09 -5.20 14.60
CA GLY A 160 -14.88 -4.21 13.85
C GLY A 160 -14.30 -2.79 13.83
N ARG A 161 -13.10 -2.58 14.34
CA ARG A 161 -12.43 -1.25 14.30
C ARG A 161 -11.92 -0.87 12.93
N VAL A 162 -11.60 -1.85 12.09
CA VAL A 162 -11.06 -1.66 10.75
C VAL A 162 -12.01 -2.26 9.72
N PRO A 163 -12.52 -1.46 8.76
CA PRO A 163 -13.40 -1.94 7.71
C PRO A 163 -12.64 -2.84 6.72
N VAL A 164 -13.39 -3.76 6.11
CA VAL A 164 -12.90 -4.69 5.09
C VAL A 164 -13.65 -4.47 3.79
N PHE A 165 -12.90 -4.38 2.70
CA PHE A 165 -13.43 -4.26 1.35
C PHE A 165 -13.05 -5.48 0.51
N ALA A 166 -13.86 -5.77 -0.52
CA ALA A 166 -13.57 -6.87 -1.43
C ALA A 166 -12.22 -6.69 -2.12
N ASP A 167 -11.93 -5.46 -2.53
CA ASP A 167 -10.70 -5.04 -3.21
C ASP A 167 -10.49 -3.52 -3.03
N PHE A 168 -9.39 -3.01 -3.56
CA PHE A 168 -9.08 -1.58 -3.52
C PHE A 168 -10.11 -0.75 -4.31
N GLY A 169 -10.65 -1.27 -5.42
CA GLY A 169 -11.69 -0.60 -6.20
C GLY A 169 -12.95 -0.34 -5.36
N ALA A 170 -13.39 -1.35 -4.59
CA ALA A 170 -14.53 -1.22 -3.67
C ALA A 170 -14.26 -0.19 -2.55
N PHE A 171 -13.04 -0.19 -1.99
CA PHE A 171 -12.62 0.85 -1.04
C PHE A 171 -12.70 2.25 -1.68
N ALA A 172 -12.11 2.42 -2.85
CA ALA A 172 -12.07 3.70 -3.53
C ALA A 172 -13.47 4.21 -3.92
N ALA A 173 -14.39 3.30 -4.26
CA ALA A 173 -15.78 3.65 -4.54
C ALA A 173 -16.51 4.24 -3.32
N ALA A 174 -16.10 3.87 -2.11
CA ALA A 174 -16.67 4.38 -0.86
C ALA A 174 -16.07 5.73 -0.41
N LEU A 175 -14.99 6.19 -1.05
CA LEU A 175 -14.38 7.50 -0.74
C LEU A 175 -15.34 8.66 -1.12
N VAL A 176 -15.34 9.69 -0.29
CA VAL A 176 -16.12 10.92 -0.47
C VAL A 176 -15.24 12.16 -0.52
#